data_44e1ac9afb06d210d1962574fd6d52ea
#
_entry.id   44e1ac9afb06d210d1962574fd6d52ea
#
_cell.length_a   1.000
_cell.length_b   1.000
_cell.length_c   1.000
_cell.angle_alpha   90.00
_cell.angle_beta   90.00
_cell.angle_gamma   90.00
#
_symmetry.space_group_name_H-M   'P 1'
#
loop_
_entity.id
_entity.type
_entity.pdbx_description
1 polymer ?
#
loop_
_entity_poly.entity_id
_entity_poly.type
_entity_poly.pdbx_seq_one_letter_code
_entity_poly.pdbx_strand_id
1 'polypeptide(L)'
;MKKGDLLDLEISGYAFEGKGIAKIVKEVHSAEEEPKKFVVFVEGAYPGDILSAQVGKIRKSYAEARIKNIHVHSSLRTKAACKHFGTCGGCKAQNLAYEHQAKFKEEQVKDIFERLGGLKDFEMLPIISADKIYFYRNKLEYSFADKRWLSESEISSMQEIPDRNFALGFHIPGMYDKVLNIEECHLQSDTSNQILNLTRRFFKERNISIYSTKTHEGFLRNLVIKQASNTSDLMVNLVVSEENAELLGEYKEILLREVPAVTTIIFNISKKKASIAVGDYEIVSLGNGFIIDKIGKSKYRISANSFFQTNTSQAEKLYNVGLDFAEFSGNEIVYDLYSGAGTIPIFISEKVKQIYGFESVEPAINDALVNRELNSVSNFVPILADLNKSFLPIVEQKNLPSPNVIITDPPRSGMHTKTVQDILTLSPAKIVYISCNPATQARDIKLLCDGGYKLIKIQPVDMFPHTYHVENVALLKK
;
A
#
# COMPACT_ATOMS: atom_id res chain seq x y z
N MET A 1 -10.50 6.54 -34.47
CA MET A 1 -10.71 6.68 -33.02
C MET A 1 -10.03 7.95 -32.55
N LYS A 2 -10.77 8.84 -31.86
CA LYS A 2 -10.33 10.13 -31.31
C LYS A 2 -10.72 10.22 -29.83
N LYS A 3 -10.11 11.13 -29.08
CA LYS A 3 -10.53 11.43 -27.71
C LYS A 3 -11.98 11.92 -27.73
N GLY A 4 -12.81 11.37 -26.86
CA GLY A 4 -14.24 11.65 -26.78
C GLY A 4 -15.14 10.67 -27.53
N ASP A 5 -14.60 9.84 -28.44
CA ASP A 5 -15.38 8.83 -29.16
C ASP A 5 -16.03 7.84 -28.18
N LEU A 6 -17.25 7.42 -28.50
CA LEU A 6 -17.93 6.31 -27.83
C LEU A 6 -17.63 5.01 -28.56
N LEU A 7 -17.28 3.98 -27.82
CA LEU A 7 -17.02 2.64 -28.34
C LEU A 7 -17.89 1.63 -27.61
N ASP A 8 -18.55 0.76 -28.36
CA ASP A 8 -19.22 -0.41 -27.80
C ASP A 8 -18.21 -1.54 -27.71
N LEU A 9 -18.01 -2.06 -26.51
CA LEU A 9 -16.92 -2.96 -26.16
C LEU A 9 -17.44 -4.16 -25.38
N GLU A 10 -16.90 -5.33 -25.72
CA GLU A 10 -16.95 -6.53 -24.89
C GLU A 10 -15.63 -6.68 -24.14
N ILE A 11 -15.70 -6.83 -22.83
CA ILE A 11 -14.51 -6.96 -21.98
C ILE A 11 -14.11 -8.42 -21.89
N SER A 12 -12.93 -8.75 -22.43
CA SER A 12 -12.41 -10.11 -22.53
C SER A 12 -11.31 -10.47 -21.54
N GLY A 13 -10.79 -9.50 -20.77
CA GLY A 13 -9.71 -9.73 -19.83
C GLY A 13 -9.62 -8.64 -18.76
N TYR A 14 -8.70 -8.81 -17.80
CA TYR A 14 -8.49 -7.88 -16.71
C TYR A 14 -6.99 -7.64 -16.53
N ALA A 15 -6.57 -6.41 -16.74
CA ALA A 15 -5.16 -6.01 -16.71
C ALA A 15 -4.67 -5.70 -15.29
N PHE A 16 -3.35 -5.70 -15.11
CA PHE A 16 -2.70 -5.11 -13.95
C PHE A 16 -3.17 -3.67 -13.76
N GLU A 17 -3.22 -3.19 -12.52
CA GLU A 17 -3.85 -1.92 -12.11
C GLU A 17 -5.39 -1.88 -12.21
N GLY A 18 -6.06 -3.00 -12.44
CA GLY A 18 -7.50 -3.10 -12.27
C GLY A 18 -8.33 -2.53 -13.43
N LYS A 19 -7.85 -2.64 -14.68
CA LYS A 19 -8.59 -2.19 -15.87
C LYS A 19 -9.08 -3.37 -16.68
N GLY A 20 -10.34 -3.34 -17.13
CA GLY A 20 -10.86 -4.29 -18.11
C GLY A 20 -10.16 -4.13 -19.46
N ILE A 21 -9.98 -5.24 -20.18
CA ILE A 21 -9.35 -5.28 -21.50
C ILE A 21 -10.40 -5.59 -22.54
N ALA A 22 -10.55 -4.70 -23.53
CA ALA A 22 -11.23 -4.98 -24.78
C ALA A 22 -10.23 -4.96 -25.94
N LYS A 23 -10.49 -5.75 -26.98
CA LYS A 23 -9.70 -5.78 -28.20
C LYS A 23 -10.58 -5.38 -29.39
N ILE A 24 -10.22 -4.30 -30.05
CA ILE A 24 -10.89 -3.86 -31.28
C ILE A 24 -9.99 -4.16 -32.48
N VAL A 25 -10.60 -4.53 -33.57
CA VAL A 25 -9.91 -4.70 -34.85
C VAL A 25 -9.82 -3.34 -35.50
N LYS A 26 -8.61 -2.86 -35.81
CA LYS A 26 -8.46 -1.69 -36.68
C LYS A 26 -8.82 -2.10 -38.10
N GLU A 27 -9.62 -1.28 -38.79
CA GLU A 27 -9.87 -1.46 -40.23
C GLU A 27 -8.53 -1.58 -40.97
N VAL A 28 -8.42 -2.65 -41.74
CA VAL A 28 -7.25 -2.95 -42.57
C VAL A 28 -7.51 -2.31 -43.92
N HIS A 29 -6.60 -1.48 -44.40
CA HIS A 29 -6.76 -0.79 -45.69
C HIS A 29 -6.23 -1.61 -46.87
N SER A 30 -5.68 -2.81 -46.67
CA SER A 30 -5.28 -3.74 -47.70
C SER A 30 -5.56 -5.20 -47.32
N ALA A 31 -5.87 -6.04 -48.31
CA ALA A 31 -6.19 -7.47 -48.10
C ALA A 31 -5.00 -8.33 -47.65
N GLU A 32 -3.77 -7.79 -47.64
CA GLU A 32 -2.53 -8.49 -47.32
C GLU A 32 -2.04 -8.23 -45.89
N GLU A 33 -2.67 -7.29 -45.15
CA GLU A 33 -2.27 -7.02 -43.75
C GLU A 33 -3.15 -7.83 -42.76
N GLU A 34 -2.50 -8.56 -41.85
CA GLU A 34 -3.23 -9.15 -40.71
C GLU A 34 -3.89 -8.07 -39.86
N PRO A 35 -5.18 -8.25 -39.47
CA PRO A 35 -5.89 -7.27 -38.67
C PRO A 35 -5.22 -7.02 -37.32
N LYS A 36 -4.57 -5.88 -37.16
CA LYS A 36 -3.90 -5.50 -35.92
C LYS A 36 -4.95 -5.25 -34.84
N LYS A 37 -4.95 -6.11 -33.81
CA LYS A 37 -5.79 -5.92 -32.62
C LYS A 37 -5.26 -4.72 -31.81
N PHE A 38 -6.11 -3.75 -31.58
CA PHE A 38 -5.82 -2.59 -30.75
C PHE A 38 -6.48 -2.76 -29.39
N VAL A 39 -5.72 -2.55 -28.31
CA VAL A 39 -6.18 -2.76 -26.94
C VAL A 39 -6.85 -1.49 -26.41
N VAL A 40 -8.00 -1.65 -25.76
CA VAL A 40 -8.67 -0.59 -25.01
C VAL A 40 -8.75 -1.02 -23.54
N PHE A 41 -8.14 -0.23 -22.67
CA PHE A 41 -8.24 -0.41 -21.21
C PHE A 41 -9.43 0.40 -20.68
N VAL A 42 -10.32 -0.24 -19.95
CA VAL A 42 -11.54 0.38 -19.42
C VAL A 42 -11.54 0.32 -17.90
N GLU A 43 -11.52 1.49 -17.25
CA GLU A 43 -11.56 1.57 -15.80
C GLU A 43 -12.90 1.09 -15.25
N GLY A 44 -12.87 0.21 -14.23
CA GLY A 44 -14.05 -0.31 -13.55
C GLY A 44 -14.86 -1.35 -14.35
N ALA A 45 -14.30 -1.87 -15.45
CA ALA A 45 -14.91 -2.91 -16.28
C ALA A 45 -14.29 -4.29 -15.97
N TYR A 46 -15.09 -5.35 -16.11
CA TYR A 46 -14.69 -6.73 -15.80
C TYR A 46 -15.00 -7.67 -16.98
N PRO A 47 -14.27 -8.78 -17.11
CA PRO A 47 -14.55 -9.76 -18.17
C PRO A 47 -16.01 -10.21 -18.17
N GLY A 48 -16.63 -10.20 -19.36
CA GLY A 48 -18.05 -10.47 -19.54
C GLY A 48 -18.97 -9.24 -19.48
N ASP A 49 -18.43 -8.03 -19.16
CA ASP A 49 -19.22 -6.81 -19.38
C ASP A 49 -19.35 -6.51 -20.88
N ILE A 50 -20.56 -6.12 -21.33
CA ILE A 50 -20.80 -5.47 -22.61
C ILE A 50 -21.21 -4.04 -22.31
N LEU A 51 -20.47 -3.06 -22.83
CA LEU A 51 -20.61 -1.67 -22.38
C LEU A 51 -20.25 -0.66 -23.48
N SER A 52 -20.77 0.56 -23.34
CA SER A 52 -20.28 1.73 -24.08
C SER A 52 -19.28 2.48 -23.23
N ALA A 53 -18.10 2.77 -23.77
CA ALA A 53 -17.04 3.51 -23.10
C ALA A 53 -16.58 4.71 -23.90
N GLN A 54 -16.29 5.82 -23.20
CA GLN A 54 -15.76 7.02 -23.81
C GLN A 54 -14.23 7.03 -23.76
N VAL A 55 -13.62 7.20 -24.92
CA VAL A 55 -12.15 7.28 -25.05
C VAL A 55 -11.62 8.55 -24.39
N GLY A 56 -10.75 8.37 -23.40
CA GLY A 56 -10.09 9.46 -22.67
C GLY A 56 -8.69 9.78 -23.18
N LYS A 57 -7.86 8.74 -23.39
CA LYS A 57 -6.46 8.86 -23.77
C LYS A 57 -6.12 7.84 -24.84
N ILE A 58 -5.33 8.25 -25.81
CA ILE A 58 -4.88 7.39 -26.91
C ILE A 58 -3.36 7.38 -26.94
N ARG A 59 -2.80 6.18 -27.10
CA ARG A 59 -1.38 5.91 -27.32
C ARG A 59 -1.19 5.15 -28.62
N LYS A 60 0.06 4.96 -29.04
CA LYS A 60 0.39 4.26 -30.30
C LYS A 60 -0.19 2.83 -30.36
N SER A 61 -0.18 2.10 -29.24
CA SER A 61 -0.56 0.69 -29.15
C SER A 61 -1.85 0.42 -28.37
N TYR A 62 -2.40 1.41 -27.63
CA TYR A 62 -3.60 1.24 -26.81
C TYR A 62 -4.37 2.54 -26.59
N ALA A 63 -5.60 2.42 -26.10
CA ALA A 63 -6.37 3.55 -25.56
C ALA A 63 -6.83 3.25 -24.12
N GLU A 64 -7.14 4.31 -23.39
CA GLU A 64 -7.81 4.26 -22.10
C GLU A 64 -9.21 4.89 -22.25
N ALA A 65 -10.21 4.22 -21.72
CA ALA A 65 -11.58 4.65 -21.77
C ALA A 65 -12.28 4.54 -20.41
N ARG A 66 -13.39 5.26 -20.27
CA ARG A 66 -14.24 5.22 -19.07
C ARG A 66 -15.63 4.75 -19.44
N ILE A 67 -16.23 3.93 -18.61
CA ILE A 67 -17.59 3.44 -18.78
C ILE A 67 -18.55 4.62 -18.85
N LYS A 68 -19.43 4.59 -19.85
CA LYS A 68 -20.61 5.48 -19.94
C LYS A 68 -21.89 4.72 -19.60
N ASN A 69 -22.04 3.53 -20.13
CA ASN A 69 -23.18 2.66 -19.84
C ASN A 69 -22.75 1.19 -19.90
N ILE A 70 -23.31 0.36 -19.03
CA ILE A 70 -23.14 -1.09 -19.08
C ILE A 70 -24.45 -1.67 -19.60
N HIS A 71 -24.41 -2.33 -20.75
CA HIS A 71 -25.56 -2.95 -21.38
C HIS A 71 -25.82 -4.35 -20.83
N VAL A 72 -24.72 -5.12 -20.59
CA VAL A 72 -24.77 -6.43 -19.95
C VAL A 72 -23.72 -6.45 -18.85
N HIS A 73 -24.16 -6.69 -17.62
CA HIS A 73 -23.27 -6.83 -16.48
C HIS A 73 -22.59 -8.20 -16.46
N SER A 74 -21.30 -8.23 -16.23
CA SER A 74 -20.57 -9.46 -15.96
C SER A 74 -21.15 -10.22 -14.77
N SER A 75 -21.22 -11.55 -14.88
CA SER A 75 -21.60 -12.43 -13.76
C SER A 75 -20.62 -12.42 -12.59
N LEU A 76 -19.43 -11.86 -12.79
CA LEU A 76 -18.40 -11.72 -11.76
C LEU A 76 -18.67 -10.54 -10.80
N ARG A 77 -19.61 -9.66 -11.15
CA ARG A 77 -19.95 -8.48 -10.37
C ARG A 77 -20.72 -8.83 -9.11
N THR A 78 -20.48 -8.06 -8.07
CA THR A 78 -21.25 -8.07 -6.83
C THR A 78 -21.61 -6.64 -6.42
N LYS A 79 -22.49 -6.48 -5.43
CA LYS A 79 -22.83 -5.14 -4.90
C LYS A 79 -21.70 -4.69 -3.95
N ALA A 80 -21.16 -3.51 -4.21
CA ALA A 80 -20.21 -2.88 -3.29
C ALA A 80 -20.87 -2.56 -1.94
N ALA A 81 -20.21 -2.88 -0.84
CA ALA A 81 -20.72 -2.58 0.50
C ALA A 81 -20.60 -1.09 0.85
N CYS A 82 -19.54 -0.43 0.38
CA CYS A 82 -19.24 0.97 0.70
C CYS A 82 -20.03 1.92 -0.21
N LYS A 83 -20.77 2.85 0.39
CA LYS A 83 -21.51 3.90 -0.35
C LYS A 83 -20.61 4.89 -1.09
N HIS A 84 -19.36 5.00 -0.70
CA HIS A 84 -18.36 5.87 -1.33
C HIS A 84 -17.61 5.19 -2.49
N PHE A 85 -17.91 3.90 -2.74
CA PHE A 85 -17.26 3.16 -3.84
C PHE A 85 -17.58 3.81 -5.21
N GLY A 86 -16.58 3.87 -6.08
CA GLY A 86 -16.68 4.53 -7.40
C GLY A 86 -16.30 6.01 -7.37
N THR A 87 -16.45 6.69 -6.23
CA THR A 87 -16.01 8.10 -6.05
C THR A 87 -14.73 8.16 -5.23
N CYS A 88 -14.65 7.42 -4.12
CA CYS A 88 -13.46 7.32 -3.30
C CYS A 88 -12.32 6.59 -4.03
N GLY A 89 -11.09 7.14 -3.92
CA GLY A 89 -9.90 6.55 -4.54
C GLY A 89 -9.33 5.32 -3.83
N GLY A 90 -9.84 4.95 -2.65
CA GLY A 90 -9.26 3.91 -1.80
C GLY A 90 -9.46 2.49 -2.34
N CYS A 91 -10.69 2.14 -2.73
CA CYS A 91 -11.04 0.83 -3.27
C CYS A 91 -11.27 0.89 -4.78
N LYS A 92 -10.89 -0.18 -5.49
CA LYS A 92 -11.01 -0.28 -6.95
C LYS A 92 -11.89 -1.44 -7.41
N ALA A 93 -12.16 -2.42 -6.54
CA ALA A 93 -12.80 -3.67 -6.94
C ALA A 93 -13.87 -4.19 -5.95
N GLN A 94 -14.50 -3.32 -5.12
CA GLN A 94 -15.55 -3.79 -4.20
C GLN A 94 -16.79 -4.35 -4.92
N ASN A 95 -16.99 -4.01 -6.19
CA ASN A 95 -18.06 -4.52 -7.01
C ASN A 95 -17.66 -5.72 -7.91
N LEU A 96 -16.55 -6.37 -7.57
CA LEU A 96 -16.09 -7.65 -8.11
C LEU A 96 -16.06 -8.67 -6.96
N ALA A 97 -16.64 -9.86 -7.14
CA ALA A 97 -16.62 -10.88 -6.11
C ALA A 97 -15.18 -11.27 -5.74
N TYR A 98 -14.92 -11.51 -4.46
CA TYR A 98 -13.55 -11.54 -3.93
C TYR A 98 -12.71 -12.68 -4.51
N GLU A 99 -13.30 -13.84 -4.73
CA GLU A 99 -12.63 -14.98 -5.37
C GLU A 99 -12.07 -14.63 -6.76
N HIS A 100 -12.77 -13.77 -7.51
CA HIS A 100 -12.30 -13.29 -8.81
C HIS A 100 -11.21 -12.22 -8.67
N GLN A 101 -11.27 -11.38 -7.62
CA GLN A 101 -10.17 -10.45 -7.34
C GLN A 101 -8.86 -11.21 -7.11
N ALA A 102 -8.88 -12.23 -6.25
CA ALA A 102 -7.72 -13.06 -5.95
C ALA A 102 -7.19 -13.77 -7.22
N LYS A 103 -8.09 -14.42 -7.97
CA LYS A 103 -7.73 -15.11 -9.20
C LYS A 103 -7.08 -14.17 -10.23
N PHE A 104 -7.63 -12.99 -10.44
CA PHE A 104 -7.04 -12.02 -11.37
C PHE A 104 -5.68 -11.50 -10.90
N LYS A 105 -5.46 -11.31 -9.61
CA LYS A 105 -4.16 -10.97 -9.07
C LYS A 105 -3.13 -12.07 -9.33
N GLU A 106 -3.52 -13.34 -9.15
CA GLU A 106 -2.67 -14.49 -9.46
C GLU A 106 -2.29 -14.52 -10.94
N GLU A 107 -3.29 -14.45 -11.84
CA GLU A 107 -3.07 -14.44 -13.28
C GLU A 107 -2.18 -13.27 -13.73
N GLN A 108 -2.36 -12.08 -13.14
CA GLN A 108 -1.56 -10.90 -13.43
C GLN A 108 -0.10 -11.07 -13.00
N VAL A 109 0.16 -11.64 -11.82
CA VAL A 109 1.53 -11.95 -11.38
C VAL A 109 2.19 -12.90 -12.36
N LYS A 110 1.51 -13.98 -12.75
CA LYS A 110 2.00 -14.94 -13.74
C LYS A 110 2.36 -14.27 -15.07
N ASP A 111 1.43 -13.50 -15.62
CA ASP A 111 1.61 -12.79 -16.89
C ASP A 111 2.80 -11.82 -16.86
N ILE A 112 2.99 -11.13 -15.73
CA ILE A 112 4.11 -10.20 -15.53
C ILE A 112 5.45 -10.98 -15.55
N PHE A 113 5.55 -12.08 -14.83
CA PHE A 113 6.78 -12.85 -14.74
C PHE A 113 7.12 -13.50 -16.09
N GLU A 114 6.14 -14.14 -16.73
CA GLU A 114 6.35 -14.85 -18.00
C GLU A 114 6.56 -13.89 -19.18
N ARG A 115 5.69 -12.89 -19.34
CA ARG A 115 5.68 -12.05 -20.55
C ARG A 115 6.55 -10.81 -20.43
N LEU A 116 6.49 -10.11 -19.29
CA LEU A 116 7.27 -8.89 -19.09
C LEU A 116 8.68 -9.21 -18.60
N GLY A 117 8.80 -10.11 -17.63
CA GLY A 117 10.08 -10.58 -17.10
C GLY A 117 10.81 -11.55 -18.03
N GLY A 118 10.11 -12.22 -18.95
CA GLY A 118 10.68 -13.27 -19.80
C GLY A 118 11.20 -14.47 -19.02
N LEU A 119 10.69 -14.64 -17.78
CA LEU A 119 11.10 -15.72 -16.87
C LEU A 119 10.35 -17.01 -17.21
N LYS A 120 11.01 -18.14 -17.12
CA LYS A 120 10.47 -19.47 -17.43
C LYS A 120 10.95 -20.47 -16.39
N ASP A 121 10.35 -21.65 -16.41
CA ASP A 121 10.79 -22.82 -15.64
C ASP A 121 10.81 -22.58 -14.12
N PHE A 122 9.82 -21.83 -13.59
CA PHE A 122 9.60 -21.62 -12.17
C PHE A 122 8.23 -22.17 -11.75
N GLU A 123 8.13 -22.59 -10.50
CA GLU A 123 6.86 -23.00 -9.90
C GLU A 123 6.06 -21.76 -9.46
N MET A 124 4.81 -21.68 -9.87
CA MET A 124 3.88 -20.68 -9.35
C MET A 124 2.90 -21.35 -8.38
N LEU A 125 3.01 -20.99 -7.10
CA LEU A 125 2.09 -21.43 -6.07
C LEU A 125 0.79 -20.61 -6.12
N PRO A 126 -0.35 -21.18 -5.69
CA PRO A 126 -1.61 -20.45 -5.65
C PRO A 126 -1.53 -19.21 -4.76
N ILE A 127 -2.30 -18.18 -5.10
CA ILE A 127 -2.37 -16.96 -4.29
C ILE A 127 -2.91 -17.26 -2.88
N ILE A 128 -2.27 -16.69 -1.87
CA ILE A 128 -2.79 -16.71 -0.51
C ILE A 128 -3.83 -15.59 -0.36
N SER A 129 -5.09 -15.98 -0.31
CA SER A 129 -6.23 -15.08 -0.12
C SER A 129 -6.30 -14.52 1.30
N ALA A 130 -6.94 -13.36 1.45
CA ALA A 130 -7.20 -12.77 2.75
C ALA A 130 -8.44 -13.42 3.40
N ASP A 131 -8.34 -13.75 4.71
CA ASP A 131 -9.47 -14.27 5.48
C ASP A 131 -10.52 -13.18 5.74
N LYS A 132 -10.05 -11.94 5.93
CA LYS A 132 -10.90 -10.75 6.11
C LYS A 132 -10.73 -9.83 4.93
N ILE A 133 -11.80 -9.61 4.18
CA ILE A 133 -11.80 -8.69 3.03
C ILE A 133 -12.21 -7.26 3.41
N TYR A 134 -12.81 -7.10 4.59
CA TYR A 134 -13.15 -5.82 5.22
C TYR A 134 -12.54 -5.75 6.62
N PHE A 135 -12.45 -4.55 7.19
CA PHE A 135 -11.95 -4.29 8.55
C PHE A 135 -10.55 -4.86 8.84
N TYR A 136 -9.72 -4.96 7.80
CA TYR A 136 -8.39 -5.53 7.90
C TYR A 136 -7.28 -4.49 8.09
N ARG A 137 -7.53 -3.23 7.73
CA ARG A 137 -6.50 -2.18 7.83
C ARG A 137 -6.31 -1.72 9.26
N ASN A 138 -5.06 -1.73 9.67
CA ASN A 138 -4.64 -1.20 10.97
C ASN A 138 -4.27 0.30 10.91
N LYS A 139 -4.19 0.91 9.72
CA LYS A 139 -3.90 2.35 9.53
C LYS A 139 -4.77 2.93 8.43
N LEU A 140 -5.40 4.09 8.71
CA LEU A 140 -5.94 5.00 7.70
C LEU A 140 -5.46 6.42 7.97
N GLU A 141 -5.25 7.15 6.88
CA GLU A 141 -4.81 8.54 6.88
C GLU A 141 -5.81 9.38 6.10
N TYR A 142 -6.51 10.26 6.80
CA TYR A 142 -7.51 11.15 6.24
C TYR A 142 -6.93 12.56 6.10
N SER A 143 -7.28 13.24 5.03
CA SER A 143 -6.88 14.62 4.77
C SER A 143 -8.01 15.59 5.09
N PHE A 144 -7.69 16.70 5.74
CA PHE A 144 -8.56 17.87 5.75
C PHE A 144 -8.39 18.65 4.43
N ALA A 145 -9.47 19.24 3.93
CA ALA A 145 -9.43 20.13 2.77
C ALA A 145 -10.50 21.21 2.85
N ASP A 146 -10.13 22.39 2.40
CA ASP A 146 -11.02 23.56 2.23
C ASP A 146 -11.89 23.46 0.95
N LYS A 147 -11.83 22.33 0.24
CA LYS A 147 -12.59 22.05 -0.96
C LYS A 147 -13.18 20.65 -0.90
N ARG A 148 -14.42 20.59 -0.43
CA ARG A 148 -15.19 19.35 -0.42
C ARG A 148 -15.55 18.91 -1.85
N TRP A 149 -15.38 17.62 -2.14
CA TRP A 149 -15.98 17.03 -3.33
C TRP A 149 -17.51 17.03 -3.21
N LEU A 150 -18.17 17.53 -4.23
CA LEU A 150 -19.63 17.58 -4.32
C LEU A 150 -20.12 16.52 -5.30
N SER A 151 -21.21 15.84 -4.96
CA SER A 151 -21.90 14.91 -5.87
C SER A 151 -22.59 15.66 -7.00
N GLU A 152 -22.91 14.98 -8.09
CA GLU A 152 -23.67 15.55 -9.20
C GLU A 152 -25.04 16.07 -8.75
N SER A 153 -25.70 15.38 -7.82
CA SER A 153 -26.97 15.78 -7.24
C SER A 153 -26.86 17.09 -6.43
N GLU A 154 -25.79 17.25 -5.66
CA GLU A 154 -25.53 18.51 -4.93
C GLU A 154 -25.24 19.66 -5.88
N ILE A 155 -24.45 19.43 -6.93
CA ILE A 155 -24.14 20.47 -7.94
C ILE A 155 -25.39 20.90 -8.69
N SER A 156 -26.31 19.97 -8.98
CA SER A 156 -27.54 20.23 -9.73
C SER A 156 -28.65 20.83 -8.90
N SER A 157 -28.55 20.82 -7.58
CA SER A 157 -29.66 21.18 -6.67
C SER A 157 -30.02 22.67 -6.63
N MET A 158 -29.24 23.57 -7.21
CA MET A 158 -29.39 25.05 -7.09
C MET A 158 -29.56 25.57 -5.66
N GLN A 159 -29.39 24.71 -4.64
CA GLN A 159 -29.45 25.11 -3.24
C GLN A 159 -28.06 25.47 -2.74
N GLU A 160 -28.04 26.36 -1.73
CA GLU A 160 -26.79 26.62 -1.01
C GLU A 160 -26.29 25.32 -0.38
N ILE A 161 -25.05 24.94 -0.73
CA ILE A 161 -24.45 23.68 -0.28
C ILE A 161 -23.71 23.97 1.04
N PRO A 162 -24.26 23.54 2.18
CA PRO A 162 -23.56 23.70 3.44
C PRO A 162 -22.25 22.91 3.39
N ASP A 163 -21.24 23.42 4.10
CA ASP A 163 -19.95 22.74 4.27
C ASP A 163 -19.10 22.54 2.99
N ARG A 164 -19.32 23.35 1.99
CA ARG A 164 -18.53 23.32 0.76
C ARG A 164 -17.03 23.49 1.00
N ASN A 165 -16.69 24.20 2.07
CA ASN A 165 -15.33 24.59 2.43
C ASN A 165 -14.74 23.76 3.58
N PHE A 166 -15.37 22.63 3.95
CA PHE A 166 -14.88 21.78 5.02
C PHE A 166 -15.02 20.29 4.63
N ALA A 167 -13.90 19.60 4.50
CA ALA A 167 -13.86 18.17 4.26
C ALA A 167 -12.86 17.48 5.17
N LEU A 168 -13.20 16.26 5.59
CA LEU A 168 -12.26 15.29 6.18
C LEU A 168 -12.53 13.92 5.57
N GLY A 169 -11.54 13.38 4.86
CA GLY A 169 -11.67 12.09 4.18
C GLY A 169 -10.55 11.81 3.20
N PHE A 170 -10.88 11.32 2.01
CA PHE A 170 -9.89 10.91 1.01
C PHE A 170 -9.93 11.79 -0.23
N HIS A 171 -8.75 12.00 -0.83
CA HIS A 171 -8.65 12.70 -2.11
C HIS A 171 -9.36 11.94 -3.23
N ILE A 172 -9.97 12.72 -4.13
CA ILE A 172 -10.54 12.18 -5.36
C ILE A 172 -9.40 11.80 -6.33
N PRO A 173 -9.46 10.64 -6.99
CA PRO A 173 -8.46 10.24 -7.96
C PRO A 173 -8.20 11.29 -9.03
N GLY A 174 -6.94 11.71 -9.18
CA GLY A 174 -6.53 12.74 -10.13
C GLY A 174 -6.81 14.20 -9.72
N MET A 175 -7.36 14.42 -8.51
CA MET A 175 -7.63 15.77 -7.97
C MET A 175 -7.02 15.92 -6.57
N TYR A 176 -5.80 16.40 -6.49
CA TYR A 176 -5.05 16.52 -5.25
C TYR A 176 -5.60 17.56 -4.26
N ASP A 177 -6.42 18.50 -4.72
CA ASP A 177 -6.98 19.59 -3.92
C ASP A 177 -8.43 19.39 -3.50
N LYS A 178 -9.06 18.25 -3.85
CA LYS A 178 -10.44 17.94 -3.49
C LYS A 178 -10.52 16.67 -2.66
N VAL A 179 -11.26 16.76 -1.56
CA VAL A 179 -11.46 15.65 -0.61
C VAL A 179 -12.94 15.28 -0.56
N LEU A 180 -13.22 13.99 -0.68
CA LEU A 180 -14.52 13.41 -0.40
C LEU A 180 -14.69 13.26 1.11
N ASN A 181 -15.77 13.79 1.68
CA ASN A 181 -16.14 13.48 3.05
C ASN A 181 -16.43 11.98 3.18
N ILE A 182 -15.68 11.31 4.05
CA ILE A 182 -15.92 9.91 4.37
C ILE A 182 -16.68 9.82 5.68
N GLU A 183 -17.85 9.21 5.66
CA GLU A 183 -18.64 8.97 6.86
C GLU A 183 -18.36 7.61 7.45
N GLU A 184 -18.07 6.64 6.57
CA GLU A 184 -17.71 5.28 6.94
C GLU A 184 -16.67 4.70 5.96
N CYS A 185 -15.72 3.95 6.47
CA CYS A 185 -14.77 3.18 5.67
C CYS A 185 -14.75 1.74 6.20
N HIS A 186 -15.18 0.80 5.37
CA HIS A 186 -15.23 -0.62 5.74
C HIS A 186 -13.86 -1.32 5.72
N LEU A 187 -12.76 -0.60 5.45
CA LEU A 187 -11.42 -1.18 5.51
C LEU A 187 -10.82 -1.12 6.91
N GLN A 188 -11.30 -0.22 7.78
CA GLN A 188 -10.89 -0.10 9.18
C GLN A 188 -12.13 -0.25 10.08
N SER A 189 -11.93 -0.32 11.41
CA SER A 189 -13.01 -0.58 12.38
C SER A 189 -14.08 0.51 12.45
N ASP A 190 -15.23 0.16 13.00
CA ASP A 190 -16.31 1.13 13.28
C ASP A 190 -15.87 2.19 14.30
N THR A 191 -14.99 1.84 15.24
CA THR A 191 -14.37 2.80 16.16
C THR A 191 -13.57 3.87 15.41
N SER A 192 -12.87 3.48 14.34
CA SER A 192 -12.19 4.45 13.47
C SER A 192 -13.19 5.40 12.77
N ASN A 193 -14.35 4.89 12.34
CA ASN A 193 -15.42 5.70 11.77
C ASN A 193 -16.01 6.67 12.80
N GLN A 194 -16.15 6.25 14.06
CA GLN A 194 -16.58 7.14 15.16
C GLN A 194 -15.58 8.27 15.38
N ILE A 195 -14.28 7.97 15.46
CA ILE A 195 -13.22 8.97 15.60
C ILE A 195 -13.24 9.97 14.44
N LEU A 196 -13.33 9.48 13.22
CA LEU A 196 -13.40 10.31 12.01
C LEU A 196 -14.55 11.30 12.05
N ASN A 197 -15.76 10.83 12.38
CA ASN A 197 -16.97 11.66 12.39
C ASN A 197 -16.97 12.64 13.58
N LEU A 198 -16.50 12.20 14.75
CA LEU A 198 -16.30 13.08 15.91
C LEU A 198 -15.31 14.20 15.60
N THR A 199 -14.16 13.86 15.04
CA THR A 199 -13.12 14.83 14.67
C THR A 199 -13.66 15.85 13.68
N ARG A 200 -14.39 15.41 12.64
CA ARG A 200 -15.02 16.30 11.67
C ARG A 200 -16.01 17.25 12.35
N ARG A 201 -16.92 16.72 13.17
CA ARG A 201 -17.94 17.50 13.88
C ARG A 201 -17.29 18.53 14.79
N PHE A 202 -16.33 18.12 15.63
CA PHE A 202 -15.67 18.98 16.61
C PHE A 202 -15.03 20.23 15.98
N PHE A 203 -14.22 20.04 14.95
CA PHE A 203 -13.48 21.15 14.33
C PHE A 203 -14.36 22.01 13.41
N LYS A 204 -15.35 21.40 12.76
CA LYS A 204 -16.30 22.10 11.91
C LYS A 204 -17.18 23.05 12.72
N GLU A 205 -17.79 22.59 13.82
CA GLU A 205 -18.65 23.40 14.69
C GLU A 205 -17.91 24.61 15.28
N ARG A 206 -16.60 24.52 15.44
CA ARG A 206 -15.75 25.61 15.92
C ARG A 206 -15.15 26.46 14.79
N ASN A 207 -15.53 26.23 13.55
CA ASN A 207 -15.02 26.93 12.37
C ASN A 207 -13.49 26.99 12.32
N ILE A 208 -12.81 25.91 12.73
CA ILE A 208 -11.34 25.84 12.71
C ILE A 208 -10.83 25.76 11.27
N SER A 209 -9.86 26.61 10.95
CA SER A 209 -9.32 26.73 9.61
C SER A 209 -8.58 25.45 9.16
N ILE A 210 -8.70 25.16 7.87
CA ILE A 210 -7.99 24.03 7.24
C ILE A 210 -6.75 24.57 6.52
N TYR A 211 -5.62 23.87 6.66
CA TYR A 211 -4.38 24.23 6.01
C TYR A 211 -4.51 24.10 4.50
N SER A 212 -4.25 25.21 3.81
CA SER A 212 -4.21 25.27 2.35
C SER A 212 -2.78 25.15 1.83
N THR A 213 -2.55 24.18 0.93
CA THR A 213 -1.27 24.03 0.25
C THR A 213 -0.95 25.14 -0.74
N LYS A 214 -1.92 26.04 -1.02
CA LYS A 214 -1.74 27.20 -1.91
C LYS A 214 -1.28 28.44 -1.18
N THR A 215 -1.96 28.76 -0.05
CA THR A 215 -1.63 29.96 0.75
C THR A 215 -0.62 29.66 1.85
N HIS A 216 -0.47 28.37 2.22
CA HIS A 216 0.32 27.90 3.35
C HIS A 216 -0.19 28.41 4.72
N GLU A 217 -1.47 28.66 4.80
CA GLU A 217 -2.17 29.12 5.99
C GLU A 217 -3.26 28.12 6.40
N GLY A 218 -3.67 28.17 7.68
CA GLY A 218 -4.69 27.31 8.26
C GLY A 218 -4.11 26.28 9.25
N PHE A 219 -4.98 25.67 10.06
CA PHE A 219 -4.62 24.87 11.22
C PHE A 219 -4.63 23.36 10.95
N LEU A 220 -5.76 22.80 10.45
CA LEU A 220 -5.97 21.35 10.31
C LEU A 220 -5.31 20.80 9.05
N ARG A 221 -4.60 19.66 9.17
CA ARG A 221 -3.89 19.01 8.05
C ARG A 221 -4.37 17.58 7.80
N ASN A 222 -4.07 16.65 8.71
CA ASN A 222 -4.40 15.24 8.55
C ASN A 222 -4.89 14.63 9.87
N LEU A 223 -5.71 13.60 9.75
CA LEU A 223 -6.06 12.70 10.84
C LEU A 223 -5.55 11.30 10.48
N VAL A 224 -4.66 10.74 11.30
CA VAL A 224 -4.17 9.37 11.14
C VAL A 224 -4.68 8.52 12.30
N ILE A 225 -5.34 7.42 11.99
CA ILE A 225 -5.82 6.46 12.99
C ILE A 225 -5.04 5.17 12.79
N LYS A 226 -4.32 4.74 13.83
CA LYS A 226 -3.63 3.45 13.87
C LYS A 226 -4.27 2.60 14.96
N GLN A 227 -4.70 1.41 14.59
CA GLN A 227 -5.33 0.44 15.47
C GLN A 227 -4.56 -0.87 15.41
N ALA A 228 -4.10 -1.36 16.55
CA ALA A 228 -3.49 -2.68 16.62
C ALA A 228 -4.52 -3.77 16.27
N SER A 229 -4.05 -4.79 15.57
CA SER A 229 -4.90 -5.93 15.18
C SER A 229 -4.95 -7.02 16.24
N ASN A 230 -3.84 -7.17 16.99
CA ASN A 230 -3.64 -8.26 17.95
C ASN A 230 -3.43 -7.76 19.40
N THR A 231 -3.71 -6.49 19.64
CA THR A 231 -3.84 -5.89 20.98
C THR A 231 -5.03 -4.93 21.01
N SER A 232 -5.28 -4.28 22.14
CA SER A 232 -6.35 -3.27 22.29
C SER A 232 -5.88 -1.84 21.97
N ASP A 233 -4.67 -1.64 21.51
CA ASP A 233 -4.09 -0.32 21.34
C ASP A 233 -4.70 0.43 20.14
N LEU A 234 -5.06 1.69 20.37
CA LEU A 234 -5.66 2.58 19.39
C LEU A 234 -5.06 3.98 19.51
N MET A 235 -4.41 4.42 18.43
CA MET A 235 -3.77 5.75 18.35
C MET A 235 -4.57 6.67 17.45
N VAL A 236 -4.79 7.88 17.96
CA VAL A 236 -5.25 9.04 17.18
C VAL A 236 -4.10 10.02 17.05
N ASN A 237 -3.62 10.23 15.83
CA ASN A 237 -2.58 11.19 15.49
C ASN A 237 -3.19 12.30 14.64
N LEU A 238 -3.38 13.48 15.23
CA LEU A 238 -3.88 14.68 14.57
C LEU A 238 -2.71 15.56 14.15
N VAL A 239 -2.60 15.80 12.85
CA VAL A 239 -1.55 16.68 12.29
C VAL A 239 -2.12 18.08 12.13
N VAL A 240 -1.45 19.05 12.73
CA VAL A 240 -1.83 20.49 12.71
C VAL A 240 -0.62 21.35 12.36
N SER A 241 -0.85 22.61 11.98
CA SER A 241 0.22 23.52 11.57
C SER A 241 0.97 24.15 12.74
N GLU A 242 0.30 24.29 13.88
CA GLU A 242 0.82 24.98 15.07
C GLU A 242 0.19 24.42 16.35
N GLU A 243 0.74 24.79 17.48
CA GLU A 243 0.21 24.43 18.79
C GLU A 243 -0.98 25.34 19.16
N ASN A 244 -2.00 24.72 19.72
CA ASN A 244 -3.13 25.39 20.39
C ASN A 244 -3.58 24.49 21.54
N ALA A 245 -2.96 24.68 22.71
CA ALA A 245 -3.11 23.80 23.87
C ALA A 245 -4.56 23.73 24.37
N GLU A 246 -5.31 24.85 24.33
CA GLU A 246 -6.70 24.93 24.77
C GLU A 246 -7.60 24.10 23.84
N LEU A 247 -7.57 24.39 22.53
CA LEU A 247 -8.38 23.69 21.51
C LEU A 247 -8.07 22.19 21.47
N LEU A 248 -6.77 21.82 21.49
CA LEU A 248 -6.34 20.42 21.45
C LEU A 248 -6.68 19.69 22.76
N GLY A 249 -6.66 20.40 23.89
CA GLY A 249 -7.13 19.90 25.18
C GLY A 249 -8.63 19.59 25.17
N GLU A 250 -9.46 20.50 24.68
CA GLU A 250 -10.90 20.26 24.52
C GLU A 250 -11.19 19.07 23.58
N TYR A 251 -10.47 19.00 22.45
CA TYR A 251 -10.60 17.87 21.52
C TYR A 251 -10.30 16.54 22.18
N LYS A 252 -9.19 16.46 22.93
CA LYS A 252 -8.81 15.27 23.70
C LYS A 252 -9.92 14.84 24.67
N GLU A 253 -10.45 15.77 25.47
CA GLU A 253 -11.49 15.47 26.48
C GLU A 253 -12.75 14.90 25.83
N ILE A 254 -13.19 15.50 24.72
CA ILE A 254 -14.37 15.03 23.99
C ILE A 254 -14.10 13.67 23.36
N LEU A 255 -12.91 13.49 22.76
CA LEU A 255 -12.51 12.24 22.13
C LEU A 255 -12.51 11.07 23.14
N LEU A 256 -11.93 11.28 24.32
CA LEU A 256 -11.88 10.25 25.37
C LEU A 256 -13.25 9.94 25.96
N ARG A 257 -14.11 10.95 26.09
CA ARG A 257 -15.47 10.76 26.56
C ARG A 257 -16.32 9.93 25.61
N GLU A 258 -16.24 10.21 24.28
CA GLU A 258 -17.07 9.55 23.27
C GLU A 258 -16.45 8.26 22.73
N VAL A 259 -15.11 8.13 22.77
CA VAL A 259 -14.37 6.96 22.30
C VAL A 259 -13.33 6.51 23.33
N PRO A 260 -13.77 5.94 24.47
CA PRO A 260 -12.87 5.56 25.57
C PRO A 260 -11.87 4.46 25.21
N ALA A 261 -12.02 3.81 24.07
CA ALA A 261 -11.07 2.81 23.55
C ALA A 261 -9.74 3.44 23.05
N VAL A 262 -9.65 4.76 22.92
CA VAL A 262 -8.40 5.42 22.51
C VAL A 262 -7.36 5.31 23.62
N THR A 263 -6.21 4.71 23.31
CA THR A 263 -5.10 4.49 24.25
C THR A 263 -3.96 5.48 24.07
N THR A 264 -3.86 6.09 22.88
CA THR A 264 -2.76 7.02 22.56
C THR A 264 -3.30 8.19 21.72
N ILE A 265 -2.96 9.41 22.13
CA ILE A 265 -3.27 10.64 21.38
C ILE A 265 -1.98 11.41 21.16
N ILE A 266 -1.71 11.72 19.89
CA ILE A 266 -0.56 12.51 19.47
C ILE A 266 -1.06 13.71 18.67
N PHE A 267 -0.54 14.88 18.99
CA PHE A 267 -0.65 16.07 18.16
C PHE A 267 0.68 16.27 17.45
N ASN A 268 0.65 16.14 16.14
CA ASN A 268 1.84 16.17 15.31
C ASN A 268 1.92 17.55 14.63
N ILE A 269 2.89 18.34 15.01
CA ILE A 269 3.00 19.73 14.56
C ILE A 269 3.83 19.76 13.28
N SER A 270 3.27 20.30 12.20
CA SER A 270 3.93 20.32 10.89
C SER A 270 3.88 21.70 10.26
N LYS A 271 5.05 22.33 10.13
CA LYS A 271 5.27 23.58 9.39
C LYS A 271 5.69 23.32 7.92
N LYS A 272 5.77 22.07 7.51
CA LYS A 272 6.15 21.67 6.14
C LYS A 272 5.12 22.17 5.14
N LYS A 273 5.56 22.67 3.99
CA LYS A 273 4.67 23.12 2.90
C LYS A 273 3.92 21.97 2.26
N ALA A 274 4.53 20.79 2.18
CA ALA A 274 3.91 19.60 1.62
C ALA A 274 2.79 19.06 2.53
N SER A 275 1.70 18.57 1.93
CA SER A 275 0.61 17.89 2.66
C SER A 275 1.00 16.44 2.95
N ILE A 276 1.85 16.26 3.96
CA ILE A 276 2.26 14.95 4.47
C ILE A 276 1.86 14.83 5.94
N ALA A 277 1.50 13.64 6.36
CA ALA A 277 1.05 13.35 7.72
C ALA A 277 2.21 13.16 8.71
N VAL A 278 3.39 13.69 8.39
CA VAL A 278 4.60 13.64 9.24
C VAL A 278 4.96 15.05 9.66
N GLY A 279 4.93 15.33 10.95
CA GLY A 279 5.26 16.64 11.52
C GLY A 279 6.75 16.88 11.65
N ASP A 280 7.07 18.04 12.22
CA ASP A 280 8.41 18.42 12.62
C ASP A 280 8.71 17.91 14.04
N TYR A 281 7.67 17.85 14.89
CA TYR A 281 7.73 17.27 16.24
C TYR A 281 6.34 16.81 16.71
N GLU A 282 6.32 15.99 17.75
CA GLU A 282 5.14 15.34 18.31
C GLU A 282 4.90 15.81 19.75
N ILE A 283 3.63 16.07 20.10
CA ILE A 283 3.16 16.28 21.46
C ILE A 283 2.35 15.07 21.86
N VAL A 284 2.89 14.26 22.78
CA VAL A 284 2.16 13.11 23.34
C VAL A 284 1.17 13.62 24.37
N SER A 285 -0.11 13.57 24.05
CA SER A 285 -1.19 14.07 24.90
C SER A 285 -1.83 12.97 25.75
N LEU A 286 -1.76 11.72 25.28
CA LEU A 286 -2.19 10.52 26.02
C LEU A 286 -1.30 9.35 25.65
N GLY A 287 -1.06 8.44 26.62
CA GLY A 287 -0.27 7.22 26.40
C GLY A 287 1.23 7.49 26.30
N ASN A 288 1.95 6.60 25.64
CA ASN A 288 3.41 6.59 25.56
C ASN A 288 3.97 7.10 24.22
N GLY A 289 3.13 7.66 23.35
CA GLY A 289 3.54 8.12 22.01
C GLY A 289 3.64 7.00 20.96
N PHE A 290 3.24 5.79 21.29
CA PHE A 290 3.24 4.63 20.40
C PHE A 290 2.13 3.65 20.78
N ILE A 291 1.86 2.72 19.88
CA ILE A 291 1.03 1.53 20.14
C ILE A 291 1.88 0.27 19.94
N ILE A 292 1.41 -0.83 20.52
CA ILE A 292 2.02 -2.16 20.33
C ILE A 292 1.07 -3.03 19.52
N ASP A 293 1.55 -3.64 18.45
CA ASP A 293 0.86 -4.73 17.76
C ASP A 293 1.73 -5.98 17.72
N LYS A 294 1.17 -7.11 17.25
CA LYS A 294 1.87 -8.39 17.17
C LYS A 294 1.76 -8.98 15.77
N ILE A 295 2.85 -9.59 15.29
CA ILE A 295 2.84 -10.51 14.15
C ILE A 295 3.38 -11.85 14.68
N GLY A 296 2.55 -12.89 14.65
CA GLY A 296 2.86 -14.12 15.35
C GLY A 296 3.06 -13.86 16.85
N LYS A 297 4.19 -14.32 17.40
CA LYS A 297 4.56 -14.08 18.79
C LYS A 297 5.33 -12.78 19.04
N SER A 298 5.85 -12.16 18.00
CA SER A 298 6.67 -10.96 18.09
C SER A 298 5.84 -9.70 18.28
N LYS A 299 6.29 -8.82 19.18
CA LYS A 299 5.66 -7.53 19.47
C LYS A 299 6.40 -6.42 18.75
N TYR A 300 5.65 -5.44 18.24
CA TYR A 300 6.23 -4.29 17.54
C TYR A 300 5.68 -2.99 18.08
N ARG A 301 6.60 -2.11 18.46
CA ARG A 301 6.29 -0.71 18.75
C ARG A 301 6.05 0.02 17.43
N ILE A 302 4.92 0.72 17.36
CA ILE A 302 4.49 1.48 16.19
C ILE A 302 4.32 2.93 16.62
N SER A 303 5.26 3.79 16.28
CA SER A 303 5.18 5.24 16.54
C SER A 303 4.27 5.95 15.53
N ALA A 304 3.95 7.22 15.76
CA ALA A 304 3.05 7.97 14.87
C ALA A 304 3.56 7.99 13.42
N ASN A 305 4.86 8.15 13.23
CA ASN A 305 5.50 8.31 11.93
C ASN A 305 6.13 7.01 11.37
N SER A 306 6.22 5.91 12.16
CA SER A 306 6.82 4.67 11.69
C SER A 306 5.92 3.94 10.67
N PHE A 307 6.58 3.27 9.73
CA PHE A 307 5.93 2.32 8.83
C PHE A 307 5.66 0.99 9.56
N PHE A 308 4.51 0.43 9.31
CA PHE A 308 4.14 -0.93 9.69
C PHE A 308 3.18 -1.48 8.64
N GLN A 309 3.23 -2.78 8.33
CA GLN A 309 2.34 -3.41 7.35
C GLN A 309 0.88 -3.19 7.74
N THR A 310 0.08 -2.63 6.82
CA THR A 310 -1.26 -2.13 7.16
C THR A 310 -2.34 -3.22 7.25
N ASN A 311 -1.99 -4.48 6.97
CA ASN A 311 -2.81 -5.67 7.20
C ASN A 311 -1.97 -6.68 7.98
N THR A 312 -2.05 -6.63 9.30
CA THR A 312 -1.22 -7.42 10.22
C THR A 312 -1.40 -8.93 10.00
N SER A 313 -2.63 -9.39 9.81
CA SER A 313 -2.94 -10.81 9.59
C SER A 313 -2.32 -11.36 8.30
N GLN A 314 -2.41 -10.60 7.21
CA GLN A 314 -1.80 -11.02 5.93
C GLN A 314 -0.28 -10.82 5.94
N ALA A 315 0.26 -9.86 6.71
CA ALA A 315 1.70 -9.70 6.91
C ALA A 315 2.31 -10.95 7.57
N GLU A 316 1.62 -11.55 8.54
CA GLU A 316 2.05 -12.82 9.14
C GLU A 316 2.12 -13.95 8.11
N LYS A 317 1.11 -14.08 7.23
CA LYS A 317 1.12 -15.06 6.15
C LYS A 317 2.25 -14.78 5.15
N LEU A 318 2.45 -13.52 4.77
CA LEU A 318 3.54 -13.10 3.87
C LEU A 318 4.92 -13.47 4.42
N TYR A 319 5.15 -13.21 5.72
CA TYR A 319 6.41 -13.54 6.37
C TYR A 319 6.61 -15.05 6.54
N ASN A 320 5.53 -15.81 6.80
CA ASN A 320 5.60 -17.27 6.82
C ASN A 320 5.98 -17.84 5.45
N VAL A 321 5.46 -17.31 4.34
CA VAL A 321 5.92 -17.69 3.00
C VAL A 321 7.41 -17.43 2.84
N GLY A 322 7.89 -16.28 3.32
CA GLY A 322 9.33 -15.96 3.33
C GLY A 322 10.16 -16.97 4.12
N LEU A 323 9.68 -17.39 5.32
CA LEU A 323 10.30 -18.44 6.12
C LEU A 323 10.33 -19.77 5.42
N ASP A 324 9.21 -20.20 4.85
CA ASP A 324 9.08 -21.48 4.14
C ASP A 324 9.98 -21.53 2.91
N PHE A 325 10.16 -20.41 2.21
CA PHE A 325 11.05 -20.30 1.06
C PHE A 325 12.52 -20.30 1.46
N ALA A 326 12.86 -19.67 2.57
CA ALA A 326 14.22 -19.62 3.07
C ALA A 326 14.72 -21.00 3.54
N GLU A 327 13.84 -21.87 4.05
CA GLU A 327 14.19 -23.23 4.53
C GLU A 327 15.38 -23.18 5.51
N PHE A 328 15.29 -22.36 6.56
CA PHE A 328 16.37 -22.18 7.53
C PHE A 328 16.67 -23.42 8.36
N SER A 329 17.96 -23.69 8.58
CA SER A 329 18.47 -24.79 9.41
C SER A 329 18.86 -24.35 10.83
N GLY A 330 18.88 -23.03 11.10
CA GLY A 330 19.32 -22.44 12.35
C GLY A 330 20.76 -21.92 12.35
N ASN A 331 21.52 -22.17 11.30
CA ASN A 331 22.94 -21.80 11.21
C ASN A 331 23.23 -20.63 10.26
N GLU A 332 22.21 -20.12 9.60
CA GLU A 332 22.37 -19.12 8.56
C GLU A 332 22.76 -17.76 9.10
N ILE A 333 23.61 -17.09 8.34
CA ILE A 333 23.84 -15.66 8.38
C ILE A 333 22.92 -15.05 7.32
N VAL A 334 22.02 -14.18 7.76
CA VAL A 334 21.00 -13.56 6.91
C VAL A 334 21.28 -12.05 6.80
N TYR A 335 21.26 -11.54 5.56
CA TYR A 335 21.14 -10.11 5.32
C TYR A 335 19.70 -9.80 4.96
N ASP A 336 19.10 -8.83 5.67
CA ASP A 336 17.78 -8.29 5.36
C ASP A 336 17.95 -6.88 4.79
N LEU A 337 17.65 -6.73 3.50
CA LEU A 337 17.78 -5.46 2.80
C LEU A 337 16.44 -4.72 2.82
N TYR A 338 16.48 -3.43 3.17
CA TYR A 338 15.31 -2.59 3.44
C TYR A 338 14.55 -3.03 4.70
N SER A 339 15.30 -3.24 5.78
CA SER A 339 14.79 -3.88 6.99
C SER A 339 13.77 -3.06 7.79
N GLY A 340 13.60 -1.76 7.48
CA GLY A 340 12.65 -0.88 8.17
C GLY A 340 12.82 -0.89 9.70
N ALA A 341 11.73 -1.01 10.43
CA ALA A 341 11.70 -1.14 11.89
C ALA A 341 12.05 -2.55 12.40
N GLY A 342 12.69 -3.38 11.58
CA GLY A 342 13.16 -4.72 11.95
C GLY A 342 12.05 -5.78 11.99
N THR A 343 10.96 -5.61 11.27
CA THR A 343 9.81 -6.52 11.35
C THR A 343 10.15 -7.94 10.88
N ILE A 344 10.76 -8.09 9.71
CA ILE A 344 11.20 -9.38 9.17
C ILE A 344 12.35 -9.98 10.01
N PRO A 345 13.45 -9.24 10.33
CA PRO A 345 14.52 -9.74 11.17
C PRO A 345 14.06 -10.32 12.50
N ILE A 346 13.18 -9.62 13.20
CA ILE A 346 12.67 -10.07 14.51
C ILE A 346 11.77 -11.30 14.33
N PHE A 347 10.93 -11.33 13.31
CA PHE A 347 10.03 -12.45 13.04
C PHE A 347 10.79 -13.76 12.76
N ILE A 348 11.95 -13.69 12.08
CA ILE A 348 12.75 -14.86 11.72
C ILE A 348 13.86 -15.17 12.74
N SER A 349 14.09 -14.32 13.74
CA SER A 349 15.28 -14.35 14.62
C SER A 349 15.57 -15.70 15.26
N GLU A 350 14.55 -16.42 15.70
CA GLU A 350 14.70 -17.75 16.32
C GLU A 350 15.07 -18.88 15.35
N LYS A 351 15.02 -18.61 14.05
CA LYS A 351 15.25 -19.61 13.01
C LYS A 351 16.65 -19.54 12.40
N VAL A 352 17.46 -18.55 12.78
CA VAL A 352 18.75 -18.26 12.16
C VAL A 352 19.81 -17.93 13.19
N LYS A 353 21.08 -18.07 12.81
CA LYS A 353 22.22 -17.78 13.69
C LYS A 353 22.41 -16.28 13.90
N GLN A 354 22.39 -15.50 12.84
CA GLN A 354 22.69 -14.06 12.88
C GLN A 354 21.98 -13.32 11.74
N ILE A 355 21.50 -12.11 12.02
CA ILE A 355 20.84 -11.25 11.04
C ILE A 355 21.50 -9.88 11.03
N TYR A 356 21.78 -9.35 9.84
CA TYR A 356 22.21 -7.97 9.61
C TYR A 356 21.14 -7.29 8.74
N GLY A 357 20.45 -6.29 9.31
CA GLY A 357 19.40 -5.56 8.60
C GLY A 357 19.93 -4.22 8.12
N PHE A 358 19.82 -3.97 6.82
CA PHE A 358 20.27 -2.73 6.17
C PHE A 358 19.08 -1.82 5.90
N GLU A 359 19.14 -0.59 6.40
CA GLU A 359 18.07 0.41 6.28
C GLU A 359 18.66 1.81 6.09
N SER A 360 18.02 2.63 5.24
CA SER A 360 18.49 3.99 4.91
C SER A 360 17.91 5.08 5.82
N VAL A 361 16.85 4.78 6.56
CA VAL A 361 16.09 5.73 7.37
C VAL A 361 16.48 5.59 8.84
N GLU A 362 17.21 6.56 9.38
CA GLU A 362 17.70 6.54 10.75
C GLU A 362 16.60 6.38 11.82
N PRO A 363 15.43 7.06 11.75
CA PRO A 363 14.32 6.77 12.65
C PRO A 363 13.83 5.31 12.61
N ALA A 364 13.87 4.65 11.46
CA ALA A 364 13.49 3.24 11.35
C ALA A 364 14.53 2.32 12.03
N ILE A 365 15.83 2.65 11.93
CA ILE A 365 16.90 1.96 12.69
C ILE A 365 16.65 2.07 14.21
N ASN A 366 16.27 3.25 14.70
CA ASN A 366 15.94 3.46 16.10
C ASN A 366 14.72 2.63 16.53
N ASP A 367 13.69 2.59 15.73
CA ASP A 367 12.52 1.71 15.97
C ASP A 367 12.93 0.22 15.94
N ALA A 368 13.83 -0.19 15.04
CA ALA A 368 14.35 -1.57 14.98
C ALA A 368 15.12 -1.96 16.24
N LEU A 369 15.94 -1.06 16.80
CA LEU A 369 16.65 -1.29 18.07
C LEU A 369 15.67 -1.49 19.22
N VAL A 370 14.65 -0.64 19.33
CA VAL A 370 13.61 -0.75 20.37
C VAL A 370 12.81 -2.05 20.19
N ASN A 371 12.43 -2.40 18.97
CA ASN A 371 11.69 -3.63 18.66
C ASN A 371 12.54 -4.88 18.97
N ARG A 372 13.82 -4.85 18.68
CA ARG A 372 14.77 -5.90 19.04
C ARG A 372 14.79 -6.13 20.55
N GLU A 373 14.91 -5.06 21.35
CA GLU A 373 14.91 -5.14 22.81
C GLU A 373 13.56 -5.64 23.36
N LEU A 374 12.45 -5.13 22.83
CA LEU A 374 11.09 -5.53 23.21
C LEU A 374 10.84 -7.04 23.06
N ASN A 375 11.54 -7.68 22.11
CA ASN A 375 11.44 -9.10 21.84
C ASN A 375 12.63 -9.92 22.39
N SER A 376 13.56 -9.29 23.13
CA SER A 376 14.76 -9.94 23.65
C SER A 376 15.60 -10.64 22.57
N VAL A 377 15.62 -10.09 21.34
CA VAL A 377 16.37 -10.63 20.21
C VAL A 377 17.82 -10.18 20.28
N SER A 378 18.75 -11.10 20.42
CA SER A 378 20.20 -10.82 20.55
C SER A 378 20.97 -10.94 19.23
N ASN A 379 20.45 -11.69 18.29
CA ASN A 379 21.11 -12.04 17.01
C ASN A 379 20.68 -11.17 15.83
N PHE A 380 20.14 -9.97 16.06
CA PHE A 380 19.81 -8.99 15.03
C PHE A 380 20.62 -7.71 15.22
N VAL A 381 21.29 -7.25 14.16
CA VAL A 381 22.09 -6.02 14.12
C VAL A 381 21.54 -5.10 13.02
N PRO A 382 20.82 -4.02 13.37
CA PRO A 382 20.44 -2.99 12.41
C PRO A 382 21.64 -2.17 11.95
N ILE A 383 21.71 -1.85 10.66
CA ILE A 383 22.81 -1.13 10.01
C ILE A 383 22.25 -0.02 9.15
N LEU A 384 22.65 1.22 9.41
CA LEU A 384 22.29 2.36 8.56
C LEU A 384 23.07 2.29 7.24
N ALA A 385 22.37 2.17 6.12
CA ALA A 385 22.96 2.04 4.78
C ALA A 385 22.02 2.56 3.69
N ASP A 386 22.52 3.42 2.82
CA ASP A 386 21.80 3.90 1.63
C ASP A 386 21.87 2.84 0.51
N LEU A 387 20.83 2.05 0.37
CA LEU A 387 20.74 0.99 -0.63
C LEU A 387 20.55 1.49 -2.08
N ASN A 388 20.51 2.80 -2.33
CA ASN A 388 20.68 3.37 -3.68
C ASN A 388 22.16 3.44 -4.08
N LYS A 389 23.06 3.19 -3.15
CA LYS A 389 24.51 3.07 -3.33
C LYS A 389 24.94 1.63 -3.07
N SER A 390 26.20 1.32 -3.39
CA SER A 390 26.79 0.05 -2.96
C SER A 390 26.89 -0.01 -1.44
N PHE A 391 26.45 -1.11 -0.83
CA PHE A 391 26.57 -1.37 0.60
C PHE A 391 27.78 -2.28 0.94
N LEU A 392 28.49 -2.82 -0.06
CA LEU A 392 29.70 -3.63 0.15
C LEU A 392 30.78 -2.92 0.98
N PRO A 393 31.07 -1.62 0.81
CA PRO A 393 32.04 -0.93 1.65
C PRO A 393 31.68 -0.97 3.14
N ILE A 394 30.37 -0.98 3.48
CA ILE A 394 29.91 -1.10 4.87
C ILE A 394 30.12 -2.52 5.39
N VAL A 395 29.87 -3.52 4.52
CA VAL A 395 30.13 -4.93 4.84
C VAL A 395 31.61 -5.15 5.14
N GLU A 396 32.50 -4.64 4.30
CA GLU A 396 33.95 -4.70 4.46
C GLU A 396 34.44 -3.94 5.71
N GLN A 397 34.03 -2.69 5.88
CA GLN A 397 34.42 -1.85 7.01
C GLN A 397 34.05 -2.49 8.37
N LYS A 398 32.88 -3.13 8.42
CA LYS A 398 32.36 -3.77 9.64
C LYS A 398 32.82 -5.21 9.79
N ASN A 399 33.62 -5.75 8.84
CA ASN A 399 34.03 -7.16 8.77
C ASN A 399 32.84 -8.13 8.93
N LEU A 400 31.74 -7.86 8.24
CA LEU A 400 30.56 -8.71 8.35
C LEU A 400 30.79 -10.04 7.63
N PRO A 401 30.35 -11.18 8.21
CA PRO A 401 30.47 -12.46 7.56
C PRO A 401 29.54 -12.53 6.32
N SER A 402 29.97 -13.26 5.27
CA SER A 402 29.17 -13.43 4.07
C SER A 402 27.81 -14.06 4.37
N PRO A 403 26.73 -13.58 3.75
CA PRO A 403 25.38 -14.11 3.99
C PRO A 403 25.19 -15.46 3.32
N ASN A 404 24.49 -16.39 3.98
CA ASN A 404 23.98 -17.60 3.37
C ASN A 404 22.69 -17.33 2.62
N VAL A 405 21.87 -16.42 3.17
CA VAL A 405 20.57 -16.03 2.63
C VAL A 405 20.46 -14.50 2.63
N ILE A 406 19.93 -13.93 1.57
CA ILE A 406 19.49 -12.54 1.54
C ILE A 406 17.96 -12.54 1.45
N ILE A 407 17.32 -11.76 2.36
CA ILE A 407 15.91 -11.39 2.26
C ILE A 407 15.88 -9.94 1.79
N THR A 408 14.94 -9.59 0.93
CA THR A 408 14.79 -8.21 0.46
C THR A 408 13.32 -7.86 0.28
N ASP A 409 12.90 -6.68 0.79
CA ASP A 409 11.55 -6.11 0.63
C ASP A 409 11.68 -4.64 0.20
N PRO A 410 12.09 -4.37 -1.05
CA PRO A 410 12.37 -3.02 -1.51
C PRO A 410 11.09 -2.19 -1.75
N PRO A 411 11.21 -0.86 -1.88
CA PRO A 411 10.09 0.00 -2.25
C PRO A 411 9.55 -0.35 -3.65
N ARG A 412 8.39 0.23 -4.01
CA ARG A 412 7.69 -0.02 -5.29
C ARG A 412 8.54 0.12 -6.55
N SER A 413 9.61 0.88 -6.50
CA SER A 413 10.57 1.05 -7.61
C SER A 413 11.47 -0.17 -7.84
N GLY A 414 11.46 -1.15 -6.94
CA GLY A 414 12.37 -2.28 -6.90
C GLY A 414 13.75 -1.90 -6.34
N MET A 415 14.70 -2.81 -6.47
CA MET A 415 16.08 -2.58 -6.06
C MET A 415 16.82 -1.65 -7.04
N HIS A 416 17.76 -0.88 -6.50
CA HIS A 416 18.71 -0.17 -7.34
C HIS A 416 19.68 -1.17 -8.00
N THR A 417 20.16 -0.89 -9.21
CA THR A 417 21.06 -1.80 -9.94
C THR A 417 22.35 -2.09 -9.18
N LYS A 418 22.86 -1.15 -8.39
CA LYS A 418 24.04 -1.37 -7.53
C LYS A 418 23.76 -2.40 -6.43
N THR A 419 22.57 -2.36 -5.83
CA THR A 419 22.17 -3.36 -4.83
C THR A 419 22.09 -4.74 -5.44
N VAL A 420 21.56 -4.88 -6.66
CA VAL A 420 21.56 -6.15 -7.40
C VAL A 420 22.98 -6.64 -7.66
N GLN A 421 23.89 -5.74 -8.06
CA GLN A 421 25.31 -6.08 -8.28
C GLN A 421 26.01 -6.53 -6.99
N ASP A 422 25.74 -5.85 -5.88
CA ASP A 422 26.28 -6.23 -4.58
C ASP A 422 25.80 -7.63 -4.13
N ILE A 423 24.53 -7.94 -4.35
CA ILE A 423 23.98 -9.28 -4.11
C ILE A 423 24.71 -10.33 -4.96
N LEU A 424 24.93 -10.06 -6.24
CA LEU A 424 25.67 -10.95 -7.12
C LEU A 424 27.13 -11.15 -6.66
N THR A 425 27.77 -10.10 -6.16
CA THR A 425 29.13 -10.14 -5.60
C THR A 425 29.19 -10.96 -4.30
N LEU A 426 28.27 -10.74 -3.37
CA LEU A 426 28.15 -11.50 -2.12
C LEU A 426 27.79 -12.95 -2.35
N SER A 427 27.05 -13.22 -3.42
CA SER A 427 26.77 -14.57 -3.90
C SER A 427 26.13 -15.52 -2.88
N PRO A 428 25.05 -15.12 -2.17
CA PRO A 428 24.37 -16.00 -1.23
C PRO A 428 23.80 -17.24 -1.92
N ALA A 429 23.65 -18.32 -1.17
CA ALA A 429 23.06 -19.56 -1.71
C ALA A 429 21.57 -19.40 -2.07
N LYS A 430 20.87 -18.53 -1.34
CA LYS A 430 19.43 -18.26 -1.52
C LYS A 430 19.13 -16.76 -1.43
N ILE A 431 18.14 -16.33 -2.22
CA ILE A 431 17.53 -14.99 -2.12
C ILE A 431 16.03 -15.19 -2.00
N VAL A 432 15.44 -14.59 -0.95
CA VAL A 432 14.00 -14.47 -0.76
C VAL A 432 13.62 -13.03 -1.05
N TYR A 433 12.88 -12.82 -2.15
CA TYR A 433 12.50 -11.50 -2.61
C TYR A 433 10.99 -11.27 -2.39
N ILE A 434 10.64 -10.41 -1.44
CA ILE A 434 9.26 -9.95 -1.16
C ILE A 434 9.05 -8.64 -1.92
N SER A 435 7.89 -8.44 -2.55
CA SER A 435 7.63 -7.19 -3.29
C SER A 435 6.15 -6.87 -3.43
N CYS A 436 5.82 -5.61 -3.24
CA CYS A 436 4.49 -5.04 -3.53
C CYS A 436 4.29 -4.65 -5.01
N ASN A 437 5.29 -4.88 -5.87
CA ASN A 437 5.22 -4.59 -7.30
C ASN A 437 5.85 -5.72 -8.13
N PRO A 438 5.06 -6.67 -8.63
CA PRO A 438 5.55 -7.79 -9.41
C PRO A 438 6.34 -7.39 -10.67
N ALA A 439 6.05 -6.22 -11.26
CA ALA A 439 6.75 -5.79 -12.48
C ALA A 439 8.20 -5.40 -12.22
N THR A 440 8.46 -4.65 -11.14
CA THR A 440 9.83 -4.30 -10.75
C THR A 440 10.56 -5.51 -10.18
N GLN A 441 9.85 -6.39 -9.47
CA GLN A 441 10.40 -7.65 -8.98
C GLN A 441 10.85 -8.55 -10.14
N ALA A 442 10.03 -8.74 -11.17
CA ALA A 442 10.39 -9.53 -12.34
C ALA A 442 11.61 -8.96 -13.08
N ARG A 443 11.73 -7.61 -13.19
CA ARG A 443 12.90 -6.93 -13.73
C ARG A 443 14.17 -7.26 -12.95
N ASP A 444 14.10 -7.13 -11.63
CA ASP A 444 15.26 -7.34 -10.76
C ASP A 444 15.66 -8.82 -10.71
N ILE A 445 14.69 -9.72 -10.68
CA ILE A 445 14.91 -11.18 -10.76
C ILE A 445 15.58 -11.56 -12.08
N LYS A 446 15.18 -10.93 -13.19
CA LYS A 446 15.84 -11.16 -14.48
C LYS A 446 17.34 -10.85 -14.41
N LEU A 447 17.71 -9.71 -13.79
CA LEU A 447 19.11 -9.34 -13.60
C LEU A 447 19.88 -10.36 -12.70
N LEU A 448 19.23 -10.84 -11.64
CA LEU A 448 19.81 -11.88 -10.78
C LEU A 448 19.98 -13.21 -11.53
N CYS A 449 19.02 -13.59 -12.37
CA CYS A 449 19.10 -14.79 -13.20
C CYS A 449 20.20 -14.67 -14.27
N ASP A 450 20.34 -13.52 -14.90
CA ASP A 450 21.45 -13.23 -15.83
C ASP A 450 22.82 -13.31 -15.13
N GLY A 451 22.85 -13.08 -13.79
CA GLY A 451 24.01 -13.25 -12.92
C GLY A 451 24.20 -14.66 -12.34
N GLY A 452 23.45 -15.66 -12.80
CA GLY A 452 23.64 -17.07 -12.48
C GLY A 452 22.68 -17.65 -11.43
N TYR A 453 21.68 -16.92 -10.97
CA TYR A 453 20.61 -17.46 -10.13
C TYR A 453 19.52 -18.12 -10.97
N LYS A 454 18.79 -19.05 -10.36
CA LYS A 454 17.55 -19.62 -10.92
C LYS A 454 16.37 -19.18 -10.07
N LEU A 455 15.32 -18.67 -10.71
CA LEU A 455 14.03 -18.50 -10.06
C LEU A 455 13.43 -19.90 -9.86
N ILE A 456 13.17 -20.26 -8.61
CA ILE A 456 12.64 -21.58 -8.26
C ILE A 456 11.13 -21.55 -8.19
N LYS A 457 10.59 -20.65 -7.37
CA LYS A 457 9.14 -20.53 -7.14
C LYS A 457 8.74 -19.13 -6.73
N ILE A 458 7.46 -18.83 -6.97
CA ILE A 458 6.82 -17.59 -6.53
C ILE A 458 5.50 -17.91 -5.85
N GLN A 459 5.08 -17.03 -4.92
CA GLN A 459 3.78 -17.10 -4.28
C GLN A 459 3.19 -15.72 -4.07
N PRO A 460 2.09 -15.38 -4.76
CA PRO A 460 1.36 -14.15 -4.51
C PRO A 460 0.61 -14.21 -3.18
N VAL A 461 0.49 -13.05 -2.52
CA VAL A 461 -0.28 -12.89 -1.28
C VAL A 461 -1.19 -11.67 -1.42
N ASP A 462 -2.49 -11.84 -1.22
CA ASP A 462 -3.42 -10.70 -1.25
C ASP A 462 -3.41 -9.96 0.09
N MET A 463 -2.53 -8.98 0.21
CA MET A 463 -2.45 -8.08 1.37
C MET A 463 -3.59 -7.06 1.41
N PHE A 464 -4.17 -6.72 0.24
CA PHE A 464 -5.05 -5.56 0.09
C PHE A 464 -6.31 -5.91 -0.72
N PRO A 465 -7.27 -6.66 -0.14
CA PRO A 465 -8.58 -6.87 -0.75
C PRO A 465 -9.22 -5.56 -1.25
N HIS A 466 -10.00 -5.65 -2.32
CA HIS A 466 -10.68 -4.53 -2.98
C HIS A 466 -9.76 -3.50 -3.66
N THR A 467 -8.46 -3.78 -3.72
CA THR A 467 -7.49 -3.01 -4.50
C THR A 467 -6.82 -3.89 -5.57
N TYR A 468 -6.08 -3.29 -6.48
CA TYR A 468 -5.28 -4.04 -7.46
C TYR A 468 -3.89 -4.46 -6.93
N HIS A 469 -3.53 -4.03 -5.72
CA HIS A 469 -2.23 -4.35 -5.14
C HIS A 469 -2.14 -5.82 -4.75
N VAL A 470 -1.00 -6.41 -5.01
CA VAL A 470 -0.63 -7.78 -4.64
C VAL A 470 0.81 -7.79 -4.17
N GLU A 471 1.09 -8.49 -3.09
CA GLU A 471 2.44 -8.83 -2.68
C GLU A 471 2.82 -10.16 -3.33
N ASN A 472 4.11 -10.34 -3.61
CA ASN A 472 4.61 -11.59 -4.15
C ASN A 472 5.94 -11.94 -3.51
N VAL A 473 6.11 -13.19 -3.12
CA VAL A 473 7.37 -13.75 -2.61
C VAL A 473 8.01 -14.61 -3.69
N ALA A 474 9.29 -14.41 -3.94
CA ALA A 474 10.05 -15.19 -4.90
C ALA A 474 11.26 -15.83 -4.21
N LEU A 475 11.53 -17.09 -4.53
CA LEU A 475 12.74 -17.81 -4.12
C LEU A 475 13.68 -17.98 -5.31
N LEU A 476 14.91 -17.50 -5.14
CA LEU A 476 16.01 -17.77 -6.08
C LEU A 476 17.07 -18.61 -5.37
N LYS A 477 17.66 -19.53 -6.12
CA LYS A 477 18.81 -20.34 -5.69
C LYS A 477 19.93 -20.24 -6.74
N LYS A 478 21.15 -20.44 -6.27
CA LYS A 478 22.32 -20.45 -7.16
C LYS A 478 22.56 -21.84 -7.73
#